data_8a2a58b0aa6c0dad2abd8b5e4fc2b418
#
_entry.id   8a2a58b0aa6c0dad2abd8b5e4fc2b418
#
_cell.length_a   1.000
_cell.length_b   1.000
_cell.length_c   1.000
_cell.angle_alpha   90.00
_cell.angle_beta   90.00
_cell.angle_gamma   90.00
#
_symmetry.space_group_name_H-M   'P 1'
#
loop_
_entity.id
_entity.type
_entity.pdbx_description
1 polymer ?
#
loop_
_entity_poly.entity_id
_entity_poly.type
_entity_poly.pdbx_seq_one_letter_code
_entity_poly.pdbx_strand_id
1 'polypeptide(L)'
;MSILPRAVTPLLTQALRTLRVVVVTGPRQAGKSTFVEHHPDLAGVPYVSLDAPQTLRRARENPAAFVRSEPRMIIDEVQREPDLILAIKSVVDRQRPAVRGQFVVTGSANLLMMNRIGDSLAGRAYYLKLWPMTRREQLGLGTTGIWDRFFEEGAARWLDVVRAEQAPKASWQVCTARGGFPEVAVGDGLSSADRTLWFDGYTTTYLERDLRELAAVADLGDFQRLMQAAALRIGNLLNQSELGRDIKLPAMTVHRYLNLLETSYQIVRLEPYSVNRTKRLIKTPKLYWNDPALALHLGHSGSEAEPSGAHFENLVFCDLLAWRDMHVPRAAVTYWRTSAGHEVDFVLEHKRQLLGVEVKAGPRPTMKDVQGMRAFLAEYPRSARGGIVLHGGDESYWLDERIVAVPWWRVM
;
A
#
# COMPACT_ATOMS: atom_id res chain seq x y z
N MET A 1 20.97 -12.90 -1.54
CA MET A 1 19.52 -12.91 -1.89
C MET A 1 19.35 -12.41 -3.31
N SER A 2 18.61 -13.11 -4.15
CA SER A 2 18.21 -12.59 -5.47
C SER A 2 17.18 -11.47 -5.27
N ILE A 3 17.34 -10.36 -6.00
CA ILE A 3 16.40 -9.25 -5.94
C ILE A 3 15.13 -9.66 -6.68
N LEU A 4 14.01 -9.60 -5.99
CA LEU A 4 12.73 -9.98 -6.57
C LEU A 4 12.10 -8.81 -7.35
N PRO A 5 11.45 -9.08 -8.49
CA PRO A 5 10.82 -8.06 -9.30
C PRO A 5 9.62 -7.46 -8.57
N ARG A 6 9.37 -6.17 -8.81
CA ARG A 6 8.26 -5.42 -8.20
C ARG A 6 7.21 -5.06 -9.25
N ALA A 7 5.95 -5.15 -8.88
CA ALA A 7 4.82 -4.89 -9.76
C ALA A 7 4.83 -3.46 -10.35
N VAL A 8 5.37 -2.50 -9.63
CA VAL A 8 5.48 -1.10 -10.07
C VAL A 8 6.65 -0.83 -11.03
N THR A 9 7.46 -1.82 -11.37
CA THR A 9 8.62 -1.65 -12.29
C THR A 9 8.23 -1.02 -13.64
N PRO A 10 7.16 -1.46 -14.34
CA PRO A 10 6.77 -0.84 -15.61
C PRO A 10 6.36 0.63 -15.45
N LEU A 11 5.74 0.98 -14.31
CA LEU A 11 5.34 2.34 -14.03
C LEU A 11 6.54 3.27 -13.78
N LEU A 12 7.59 2.77 -13.08
CA LEU A 12 8.84 3.52 -12.92
C LEU A 12 9.49 3.77 -14.29
N THR A 13 9.61 2.73 -15.13
CA THR A 13 10.10 2.86 -16.53
C THR A 13 9.35 3.95 -17.30
N GLN A 14 8.02 3.93 -17.25
CA GLN A 14 7.19 4.93 -17.92
C GLN A 14 7.43 6.34 -17.35
N ALA A 15 7.49 6.48 -16.03
CA ALA A 15 7.74 7.75 -15.36
C ALA A 15 9.10 8.34 -15.72
N LEU A 16 10.16 7.52 -15.78
CA LEU A 16 11.52 7.93 -16.19
C LEU A 16 11.58 8.44 -17.62
N ARG A 17 10.77 7.88 -18.52
CA ARG A 17 10.68 8.34 -19.93
C ARG A 17 9.83 9.59 -20.09
N THR A 18 8.94 9.88 -19.14
CA THR A 18 7.95 10.96 -19.28
C THR A 18 8.35 12.21 -18.53
N LEU A 19 8.84 12.07 -17.31
CA LEU A 19 9.09 13.17 -16.39
C LEU A 19 10.58 13.36 -16.09
N ARG A 20 10.92 14.54 -15.58
CA ARG A 20 12.31 14.88 -15.21
C ARG A 20 12.70 14.36 -13.86
N VAL A 21 11.74 14.31 -12.93
CA VAL A 21 11.92 13.84 -11.57
C VAL A 21 10.95 12.70 -11.29
N VAL A 22 11.42 11.65 -10.65
CA VAL A 22 10.57 10.60 -10.09
C VAL A 22 10.84 10.52 -8.59
N VAL A 23 9.77 10.58 -7.81
CA VAL A 23 9.82 10.45 -6.35
C VAL A 23 9.27 9.09 -5.97
N VAL A 24 10.11 8.22 -5.43
CA VAL A 24 9.70 6.91 -4.92
C VAL A 24 9.47 7.02 -3.41
N THR A 25 8.23 6.85 -2.99
CA THR A 25 7.80 6.98 -1.60
C THR A 25 7.09 5.72 -1.13
N GLY A 26 6.81 5.61 0.15
CA GLY A 26 6.16 4.43 0.74
C GLY A 26 6.68 4.13 2.14
N PRO A 27 6.13 3.12 2.83
CA PRO A 27 6.53 2.82 4.20
C PRO A 27 8.02 2.53 4.31
N ARG A 28 8.56 2.74 5.51
CA ARG A 28 9.95 2.35 5.83
C ARG A 28 10.12 0.86 5.57
N GLN A 29 11.33 0.45 5.15
CA GLN A 29 11.69 -0.95 4.87
C GLN A 29 10.84 -1.68 3.81
N ALA A 30 10.06 -0.95 2.99
CA ALA A 30 9.35 -1.53 1.83
C ALA A 30 10.28 -1.86 0.63
N GLY A 31 11.59 -1.58 0.75
CA GLY A 31 12.59 -1.88 -0.27
C GLY A 31 12.79 -0.77 -1.32
N LYS A 32 12.49 0.50 -1.00
CA LYS A 32 12.61 1.64 -1.93
C LYS A 32 14.03 1.80 -2.50
N SER A 33 15.04 1.86 -1.62
CA SER A 33 16.45 2.03 -2.00
C SER A 33 16.91 0.88 -2.90
N THR A 34 16.64 -0.36 -2.51
CA THR A 34 16.94 -1.56 -3.31
C THR A 34 16.24 -1.53 -4.67
N PHE A 35 14.98 -1.10 -4.71
CA PHE A 35 14.18 -1.03 -5.94
C PHE A 35 14.78 -0.05 -6.95
N VAL A 36 15.20 1.15 -6.53
CA VAL A 36 15.77 2.15 -7.45
C VAL A 36 17.22 1.82 -7.82
N GLU A 37 18.01 1.28 -6.90
CA GLU A 37 19.41 0.93 -7.13
C GLU A 37 19.56 -0.20 -8.18
N HIS A 38 18.62 -1.13 -8.20
CA HIS A 38 18.66 -2.30 -9.07
C HIS A 38 17.68 -2.26 -10.25
N HIS A 39 17.07 -1.09 -10.49
CA HIS A 39 16.16 -0.94 -11.63
C HIS A 39 16.94 -0.91 -12.95
N PRO A 40 16.55 -1.71 -13.98
CA PRO A 40 17.32 -1.80 -15.24
C PRO A 40 17.56 -0.46 -15.94
N ASP A 41 16.56 0.43 -15.98
CA ASP A 41 16.64 1.74 -16.62
C ASP A 41 17.48 2.77 -15.82
N LEU A 42 17.93 2.39 -14.62
CA LEU A 42 18.80 3.19 -13.74
C LEU A 42 20.22 2.59 -13.64
N ALA A 43 20.51 1.54 -14.38
CA ALA A 43 21.85 0.94 -14.40
C ALA A 43 22.89 1.99 -14.82
N GLY A 44 23.95 2.12 -14.01
CA GLY A 44 25.02 3.08 -14.22
C GLY A 44 24.68 4.55 -13.85
N VAL A 45 23.47 4.83 -13.34
CA VAL A 45 23.14 6.14 -12.77
C VAL A 45 23.73 6.22 -11.35
N PRO A 46 24.52 7.28 -11.03
CA PRO A 46 25.09 7.44 -9.70
C PRO A 46 24.02 7.41 -8.60
N TYR A 47 24.23 6.52 -7.62
CA TYR A 47 23.39 6.42 -6.42
C TYR A 47 24.10 7.07 -5.23
N VAL A 48 23.43 7.98 -4.56
CA VAL A 48 23.93 8.66 -3.37
C VAL A 48 22.88 8.62 -2.26
N SER A 49 23.30 8.12 -1.09
CA SER A 49 22.42 8.09 0.09
C SER A 49 22.81 9.21 1.06
N LEU A 50 21.83 9.98 1.51
CA LEU A 50 21.98 11.02 2.55
C LEU A 50 22.06 10.42 3.98
N ASP A 51 21.95 9.09 4.12
CA ASP A 51 22.28 8.42 5.38
C ASP A 51 23.80 8.46 5.66
N ALA A 52 24.62 8.54 4.59
CA ALA A 52 26.07 8.70 4.74
C ALA A 52 26.43 10.12 5.21
N PRO A 53 27.11 10.29 6.38
CA PRO A 53 27.38 11.61 6.95
C PRO A 53 28.20 12.55 6.05
N GLN A 54 29.11 11.99 5.25
CA GLN A 54 29.92 12.77 4.31
C GLN A 54 29.08 13.31 3.16
N THR A 55 28.18 12.48 2.60
CA THR A 55 27.26 12.86 1.53
C THR A 55 26.30 13.94 2.01
N LEU A 56 25.72 13.75 3.20
CA LEU A 56 24.81 14.72 3.81
C LEU A 56 25.50 16.09 4.04
N ARG A 57 26.75 16.07 4.50
CA ARG A 57 27.53 17.29 4.68
C ARG A 57 27.74 18.06 3.37
N ARG A 58 28.20 17.36 2.32
CA ARG A 58 28.36 17.95 0.98
C ARG A 58 27.04 18.51 0.42
N ALA A 59 25.95 17.81 0.64
CA ALA A 59 24.61 18.26 0.22
C ALA A 59 24.19 19.55 0.94
N ARG A 60 24.47 19.68 2.24
CA ARG A 60 24.17 20.85 3.07
C ARG A 60 25.03 22.06 2.74
N GLU A 61 26.33 21.85 2.55
CA GLU A 61 27.27 22.93 2.26
C GLU A 61 26.93 23.66 0.95
N ASN A 62 26.55 22.90 -0.10
CA ASN A 62 26.16 23.49 -1.38
C ASN A 62 25.16 22.62 -2.15
N PRO A 63 23.85 22.71 -1.84
CA PRO A 63 22.81 21.92 -2.51
C PRO A 63 22.83 22.10 -4.03
N ALA A 64 23.09 23.31 -4.52
CA ALA A 64 23.09 23.60 -5.96
C ALA A 64 24.27 22.96 -6.71
N ALA A 65 25.46 22.92 -6.10
CA ALA A 65 26.60 22.22 -6.68
C ALA A 65 26.41 20.69 -6.59
N PHE A 66 25.86 20.21 -5.47
CA PHE A 66 25.61 18.80 -5.26
C PHE A 66 24.71 18.19 -6.36
N VAL A 67 23.55 18.82 -6.65
CA VAL A 67 22.62 18.29 -7.69
C VAL A 67 23.12 18.49 -9.12
N ARG A 68 24.19 19.29 -9.33
CA ARG A 68 24.82 19.48 -10.64
C ARG A 68 26.07 18.63 -10.84
N SER A 69 26.49 17.89 -9.83
CA SER A 69 27.71 17.07 -9.92
C SER A 69 27.59 15.96 -10.96
N GLU A 70 26.36 15.53 -11.24
CA GLU A 70 26.09 14.50 -12.22
C GLU A 70 24.92 14.88 -13.15
N PRO A 71 24.92 14.46 -14.41
CA PRO A 71 23.82 14.73 -15.36
C PRO A 71 22.52 14.03 -14.99
N ARG A 72 22.60 12.87 -14.36
CA ARG A 72 21.51 12.08 -13.77
C ARG A 72 21.97 11.53 -12.43
N MET A 73 21.08 11.46 -11.44
CA MET A 73 21.42 10.85 -10.14
C MET A 73 20.19 10.29 -9.41
N ILE A 74 20.47 9.29 -8.58
CA ILE A 74 19.53 8.76 -7.58
C ILE A 74 19.95 9.35 -6.24
N ILE A 75 19.02 10.03 -5.55
CA ILE A 75 19.25 10.61 -4.22
C ILE A 75 18.32 9.89 -3.24
N ASP A 76 18.91 9.09 -2.36
CA ASP A 76 18.19 8.33 -1.35
C ASP A 76 18.07 9.10 -0.03
N GLU A 77 16.94 8.94 0.67
CA GLU A 77 16.61 9.61 1.94
C GLU A 77 16.63 11.15 1.86
N VAL A 78 16.06 11.69 0.76
CA VAL A 78 16.12 13.14 0.45
C VAL A 78 15.49 14.04 1.53
N GLN A 79 14.61 13.50 2.39
CA GLN A 79 14.05 14.26 3.52
C GLN A 79 15.09 14.73 4.54
N ARG A 80 16.29 14.15 4.56
CA ARG A 80 17.38 14.58 5.45
C ARG A 80 17.98 15.94 5.08
N GLU A 81 17.77 16.35 3.81
CA GLU A 81 18.17 17.66 3.30
C GLU A 81 17.10 18.22 2.35
N PRO A 82 16.06 18.87 2.89
CA PRO A 82 14.94 19.40 2.11
C PRO A 82 15.31 20.46 1.06
N ASP A 83 16.38 21.20 1.29
CA ASP A 83 16.83 22.27 0.36
C ASP A 83 17.32 21.70 -0.98
N LEU A 84 17.67 20.40 -1.03
CA LEU A 84 17.94 19.70 -2.29
C LEU A 84 16.76 19.71 -3.24
N ILE A 85 15.54 19.71 -2.75
CA ILE A 85 14.33 19.77 -3.58
C ILE A 85 14.23 21.09 -4.34
N LEU A 86 14.59 22.20 -3.68
CA LEU A 86 14.65 23.52 -4.32
C LEU A 86 15.79 23.59 -5.34
N ALA A 87 16.92 22.99 -5.02
CA ALA A 87 18.06 22.89 -5.93
C ALA A 87 17.71 22.04 -7.18
N ILE A 88 17.09 20.88 -7.00
CA ILE A 88 16.57 20.01 -8.09
C ILE A 88 15.61 20.82 -8.97
N LYS A 89 14.62 21.50 -8.37
CA LYS A 89 13.70 22.38 -9.12
C LYS A 89 14.44 23.38 -9.98
N SER A 90 15.41 24.10 -9.40
CA SER A 90 16.18 25.12 -10.11
C SER A 90 16.94 24.54 -11.32
N VAL A 91 17.54 23.35 -11.16
CA VAL A 91 18.24 22.66 -12.27
C VAL A 91 17.25 22.25 -13.36
N VAL A 92 16.18 21.58 -12.97
CA VAL A 92 15.14 21.08 -13.89
C VAL A 92 14.49 22.21 -14.68
N ASP A 93 14.24 23.37 -14.07
CA ASP A 93 13.61 24.52 -14.73
C ASP A 93 14.51 25.21 -15.75
N ARG A 94 15.81 25.23 -15.50
CA ARG A 94 16.79 25.94 -16.34
C ARG A 94 17.38 25.10 -17.45
N GLN A 95 17.43 23.78 -17.29
CA GLN A 95 18.12 22.91 -18.25
C GLN A 95 17.37 22.80 -19.57
N ARG A 96 18.07 23.04 -20.66
CA ARG A 96 17.61 22.88 -22.03
C ARG A 96 18.70 22.21 -22.88
N PRO A 97 18.40 21.16 -23.65
CA PRO A 97 17.12 20.44 -23.70
C PRO A 97 16.78 19.75 -22.37
N ALA A 98 15.50 19.41 -22.19
CA ALA A 98 15.02 18.73 -20.99
C ALA A 98 15.53 17.29 -20.92
N VAL A 99 16.14 16.90 -19.81
CA VAL A 99 16.56 15.52 -19.55
C VAL A 99 15.44 14.77 -18.81
N ARG A 100 14.95 13.69 -19.37
CA ARG A 100 13.96 12.81 -18.76
C ARG A 100 14.64 11.87 -17.76
N GLY A 101 13.94 11.53 -16.66
CA GLY A 101 14.50 10.69 -15.60
C GLY A 101 15.81 11.26 -15.02
N GLN A 102 15.94 12.59 -14.97
CA GLN A 102 17.16 13.25 -14.51
C GLN A 102 17.45 12.99 -13.06
N PHE A 103 16.41 13.07 -12.22
CA PHE A 103 16.51 12.79 -10.80
C PHE A 103 15.51 11.71 -10.39
N VAL A 104 16.01 10.71 -9.68
CA VAL A 104 15.18 9.80 -8.92
C VAL A 104 15.45 10.05 -7.46
N VAL A 105 14.43 10.42 -6.70
CA VAL A 105 14.58 10.66 -5.27
C VAL A 105 13.76 9.66 -4.49
N THR A 106 14.34 9.11 -3.43
CA THR A 106 13.59 8.27 -2.50
C THR A 106 13.46 8.96 -1.17
N GLY A 107 12.48 8.52 -0.40
CA GLY A 107 12.34 8.95 0.98
C GLY A 107 11.17 8.28 1.68
N SER A 108 11.22 8.28 3.00
CA SER A 108 10.12 7.84 3.84
C SER A 108 8.93 8.82 3.73
N ALA A 109 7.82 8.49 4.38
CA ALA A 109 6.58 9.27 4.37
C ALA A 109 6.71 10.77 4.66
N ASN A 110 7.74 11.17 5.38
CA ASN A 110 8.03 12.58 5.69
C ASN A 110 8.15 13.49 4.47
N LEU A 111 8.49 12.92 3.30
CA LEU A 111 8.57 13.68 2.05
C LEU A 111 7.28 14.40 1.69
N LEU A 112 6.12 13.77 1.91
CA LEU A 112 4.81 14.37 1.62
C LEU A 112 4.35 15.37 2.70
N MET A 113 4.82 15.21 3.95
CA MET A 113 4.53 16.15 5.05
C MET A 113 5.32 17.45 4.93
N MET A 114 6.41 17.45 4.18
CA MET A 114 7.14 18.66 3.87
C MET A 114 6.37 19.43 2.80
N ASN A 115 5.46 20.32 3.20
CA ASN A 115 4.69 21.21 2.33
C ASN A 115 5.52 21.87 1.22
N ARG A 116 6.83 22.04 1.45
CA ARG A 116 7.79 22.57 0.51
C ARG A 116 8.06 21.67 -0.71
N ILE A 117 7.91 20.34 -0.59
CA ILE A 117 8.24 19.40 -1.69
C ILE A 117 7.09 19.32 -2.70
N GLY A 118 5.84 19.20 -2.23
CA GLY A 118 4.67 19.13 -3.10
C GLY A 118 4.57 20.34 -4.02
N ASP A 119 4.69 21.55 -3.46
CA ASP A 119 4.60 22.79 -4.22
C ASP A 119 5.80 23.01 -5.15
N SER A 120 7.01 22.60 -4.74
CA SER A 120 8.23 22.83 -5.52
C SER A 120 8.31 21.99 -6.78
N LEU A 121 7.88 20.73 -6.75
CA LEU A 121 7.98 19.79 -7.87
C LEU A 121 6.66 19.61 -8.63
N ALA A 122 5.63 20.41 -8.35
CA ALA A 122 4.36 20.37 -9.07
C ALA A 122 4.57 20.47 -10.58
N GLY A 123 3.99 19.52 -11.34
CA GLY A 123 4.12 19.41 -12.80
C GLY A 123 5.52 18.95 -13.31
N ARG A 124 6.47 18.64 -12.42
CA ARG A 124 7.84 18.22 -12.76
C ARG A 124 8.14 16.80 -12.32
N ALA A 125 7.46 16.31 -11.29
CA ALA A 125 7.69 15.02 -10.69
C ALA A 125 6.48 14.09 -10.80
N TYR A 126 6.77 12.79 -10.87
CA TYR A 126 5.81 11.72 -10.61
C TYR A 126 6.08 11.10 -9.25
N TYR A 127 5.02 10.89 -8.45
CA TYR A 127 5.10 10.28 -7.14
C TYR A 127 4.65 8.82 -7.24
N LEU A 128 5.60 7.91 -7.20
CA LEU A 128 5.39 6.47 -7.21
C LEU A 128 5.37 5.95 -5.78
N LYS A 129 4.35 5.17 -5.43
CA LYS A 129 4.25 4.52 -4.12
C LYS A 129 4.71 3.07 -4.22
N LEU A 130 5.67 2.71 -3.37
CA LEU A 130 6.13 1.34 -3.20
C LEU A 130 5.58 0.80 -1.87
N TRP A 131 4.62 -0.12 -1.97
CA TRP A 131 4.05 -0.83 -0.82
C TRP A 131 4.91 -2.03 -0.41
N PRO A 132 4.70 -2.65 0.76
CA PRO A 132 5.23 -3.98 1.04
C PRO A 132 4.89 -4.95 -0.08
N MET A 133 5.64 -6.04 -0.21
CA MET A 133 5.52 -6.98 -1.34
C MET A 133 4.17 -7.67 -1.36
N THR A 134 3.55 -7.70 -2.55
CA THR A 134 2.41 -8.60 -2.79
C THR A 134 2.86 -10.05 -2.74
N ARG A 135 1.93 -10.98 -2.59
CA ARG A 135 2.27 -12.41 -2.64
C ARG A 135 2.94 -12.80 -3.97
N ARG A 136 2.44 -12.28 -5.10
CA ARG A 136 3.01 -12.59 -6.42
C ARG A 136 4.41 -12.00 -6.60
N GLU A 137 4.73 -10.88 -5.98
CA GLU A 137 6.10 -10.37 -5.91
C GLU A 137 6.99 -11.28 -5.06
N GLN A 138 6.50 -11.78 -3.91
CA GLN A 138 7.23 -12.75 -3.07
C GLN A 138 7.51 -14.08 -3.82
N LEU A 139 6.64 -14.46 -4.75
CA LEU A 139 6.83 -15.62 -5.63
C LEU A 139 7.75 -15.34 -6.83
N GLY A 140 8.31 -14.13 -6.94
CA GLY A 140 9.17 -13.73 -8.06
C GLY A 140 8.45 -13.40 -9.36
N LEU A 141 7.12 -13.29 -9.36
CA LEU A 141 6.32 -12.97 -10.54
C LEU A 141 6.30 -11.48 -10.88
N GLY A 142 6.62 -10.60 -9.92
CA GLY A 142 6.67 -9.15 -10.13
C GLY A 142 5.32 -8.53 -10.54
N THR A 143 4.22 -9.08 -10.05
CA THR A 143 2.85 -8.62 -10.35
C THR A 143 2.02 -8.51 -9.08
N THR A 144 0.83 -7.92 -9.20
CA THR A 144 -0.26 -8.02 -8.23
C THR A 144 -1.15 -9.21 -8.58
N GLY A 145 -2.27 -9.38 -7.88
CA GLY A 145 -3.32 -10.32 -8.27
C GLY A 145 -3.83 -10.07 -9.70
N ILE A 146 -4.50 -11.08 -10.26
CA ILE A 146 -5.00 -11.07 -11.65
C ILE A 146 -6.23 -10.18 -11.85
N TRP A 147 -6.34 -9.08 -11.09
CA TRP A 147 -7.52 -8.19 -11.06
C TRP A 147 -7.90 -7.64 -12.43
N ASP A 148 -6.91 -7.29 -13.27
CA ASP A 148 -7.14 -6.77 -14.62
C ASP A 148 -7.84 -7.78 -15.53
N ARG A 149 -7.56 -9.08 -15.36
CA ARG A 149 -8.20 -10.14 -16.13
C ARG A 149 -9.73 -10.15 -15.94
N PHE A 150 -10.22 -9.78 -14.76
CA PHE A 150 -11.66 -9.68 -14.50
C PHE A 150 -12.29 -8.44 -15.16
N PHE A 151 -11.52 -7.44 -15.50
CA PHE A 151 -11.97 -6.29 -16.30
C PHE A 151 -11.85 -6.52 -17.80
N GLU A 152 -10.88 -7.29 -18.24
CA GLU A 152 -10.61 -7.55 -19.65
C GLU A 152 -11.50 -8.66 -20.23
N GLU A 153 -11.70 -9.72 -19.46
CA GLU A 153 -12.46 -10.89 -19.88
C GLU A 153 -13.96 -10.76 -19.54
N GLY A 154 -14.82 -11.37 -20.37
CA GLY A 154 -16.25 -11.48 -20.05
C GLY A 154 -16.49 -12.33 -18.78
N ALA A 155 -17.50 -11.97 -17.98
CA ALA A 155 -17.76 -12.67 -16.72
C ALA A 155 -17.87 -14.20 -16.89
N ALA A 156 -18.49 -14.69 -17.97
CA ALA A 156 -18.62 -16.12 -18.26
C ALA A 156 -17.26 -16.87 -18.31
N ARG A 157 -16.15 -16.17 -18.57
CA ARG A 157 -14.81 -16.77 -18.66
C ARG A 157 -14.01 -16.69 -17.35
N TRP A 158 -14.52 -16.05 -16.32
CA TRP A 158 -13.75 -15.84 -15.08
C TRP A 158 -13.29 -17.14 -14.40
N LEU A 159 -14.13 -18.19 -14.41
CA LEU A 159 -13.70 -19.49 -13.89
C LEU A 159 -12.53 -20.08 -14.68
N ASP A 160 -12.55 -19.96 -16.00
CA ASP A 160 -11.48 -20.48 -16.85
C ASP A 160 -10.19 -19.70 -16.62
N VAL A 161 -10.28 -18.36 -16.50
CA VAL A 161 -9.16 -17.48 -16.15
C VAL A 161 -8.51 -17.91 -14.85
N VAL A 162 -9.30 -18.11 -13.79
CA VAL A 162 -8.78 -18.49 -12.46
C VAL A 162 -8.22 -19.91 -12.47
N ARG A 163 -8.86 -20.85 -13.17
CA ARG A 163 -8.39 -22.25 -13.26
C ARG A 163 -7.08 -22.37 -14.04
N ALA A 164 -6.86 -21.49 -15.02
CA ALA A 164 -5.62 -21.45 -15.79
C ALA A 164 -4.43 -20.92 -15.01
N GLU A 165 -4.65 -20.18 -13.90
CA GLU A 165 -3.56 -19.64 -13.08
C GLU A 165 -2.82 -20.76 -12.35
N GLN A 166 -1.51 -20.81 -12.60
CA GLN A 166 -0.59 -21.77 -11.97
C GLN A 166 0.10 -21.11 -10.76
N ALA A 167 -0.68 -20.85 -9.72
CA ALA A 167 -0.11 -20.32 -8.47
C ALA A 167 0.02 -21.45 -7.43
N PRO A 168 1.09 -21.51 -6.65
CA PRO A 168 1.25 -22.49 -5.59
C PRO A 168 0.16 -22.27 -4.53
N LYS A 169 -0.45 -23.36 -4.08
CA LYS A 169 -1.42 -23.32 -2.98
C LYS A 169 -0.73 -22.78 -1.71
N ALA A 170 -1.44 -21.92 -0.99
CA ALA A 170 -0.96 -21.37 0.27
C ALA A 170 -2.09 -21.18 1.27
N SER A 171 -1.74 -21.31 2.57
CA SER A 171 -2.62 -20.89 3.66
C SER A 171 -2.61 -19.38 3.77
N TRP A 172 -3.80 -18.77 3.81
CA TRP A 172 -3.92 -17.33 4.05
C TRP A 172 -3.41 -16.94 5.44
N GLN A 173 -3.55 -17.82 6.44
CA GLN A 173 -3.03 -17.59 7.80
C GLN A 173 -1.52 -17.44 7.78
N VAL A 174 -0.81 -18.36 7.09
CA VAL A 174 0.64 -18.31 6.96
C VAL A 174 1.10 -17.05 6.22
N CYS A 175 0.43 -16.69 5.12
CA CYS A 175 0.78 -15.49 4.36
C CYS A 175 0.49 -14.21 5.15
N THR A 176 -0.61 -14.17 5.89
CA THR A 176 -0.95 -13.06 6.79
C THR A 176 0.09 -12.88 7.89
N ALA A 177 0.46 -13.96 8.57
CA ALA A 177 1.47 -13.92 9.65
C ALA A 177 2.88 -13.60 9.14
N ARG A 178 3.17 -13.87 7.86
CA ARG A 178 4.44 -13.51 7.22
C ARG A 178 4.50 -12.02 6.88
N GLY A 179 3.41 -11.47 6.34
CA GLY A 179 3.36 -10.10 5.81
C GLY A 179 4.06 -9.92 4.47
N GLY A 180 4.32 -8.67 4.12
CA GLY A 180 4.89 -8.25 2.85
C GLY A 180 6.18 -7.42 2.96
N PHE A 181 6.68 -7.11 4.16
CA PHE A 181 7.98 -6.45 4.27
C PHE A 181 9.09 -7.36 3.76
N PRO A 182 9.94 -6.89 2.81
CA PRO A 182 10.90 -7.76 2.13
C PRO A 182 11.75 -8.64 3.05
N GLU A 183 12.26 -8.09 4.14
CA GLU A 183 13.13 -8.79 5.09
C GLU A 183 12.46 -10.03 5.71
N VAL A 184 11.20 -9.91 6.08
CA VAL A 184 10.45 -11.01 6.72
C VAL A 184 9.64 -11.84 5.74
N ALA A 185 9.33 -11.28 4.57
CA ALA A 185 8.51 -11.96 3.56
C ALA A 185 9.31 -12.96 2.73
N VAL A 186 10.59 -12.66 2.43
CA VAL A 186 11.47 -13.46 1.59
C VAL A 186 12.74 -13.93 2.30
N GLY A 187 12.87 -13.64 3.59
CA GLY A 187 13.97 -14.17 4.42
C GLY A 187 13.88 -15.68 4.57
N ASP A 188 14.93 -16.39 4.11
CA ASP A 188 14.97 -17.84 4.18
C ASP A 188 15.07 -18.30 5.64
N GLY A 189 14.17 -19.21 6.04
CA GLY A 189 14.24 -19.91 7.31
C GLY A 189 13.84 -19.11 8.57
N LEU A 190 13.29 -17.91 8.44
CA LEU A 190 12.83 -17.15 9.60
C LEU A 190 11.70 -17.88 10.33
N SER A 191 11.90 -18.13 11.63
CA SER A 191 10.88 -18.67 12.53
C SER A 191 9.81 -17.60 12.85
N SER A 192 8.72 -18.00 13.48
CA SER A 192 7.73 -17.06 14.03
C SER A 192 8.36 -16.08 15.03
N ALA A 193 9.25 -16.60 15.90
CA ALA A 193 9.96 -15.78 16.89
C ALA A 193 10.87 -14.73 16.23
N ASP A 194 11.59 -15.09 15.16
CA ASP A 194 12.45 -14.14 14.44
C ASP A 194 11.63 -13.00 13.80
N ARG A 195 10.44 -13.32 13.25
CA ARG A 195 9.54 -12.30 12.73
C ARG A 195 9.01 -11.39 13.83
N THR A 196 8.67 -11.95 15.00
CA THR A 196 8.23 -11.15 16.16
C THR A 196 9.33 -10.17 16.57
N LEU A 197 10.58 -10.63 16.70
CA LEU A 197 11.72 -9.75 17.00
C LEU A 197 11.92 -8.66 15.95
N TRP A 198 11.72 -8.98 14.68
CA TRP A 198 11.82 -8.00 13.61
C TRP A 198 10.72 -6.93 13.72
N PHE A 199 9.46 -7.32 13.95
CA PHE A 199 8.35 -6.36 14.11
C PHE A 199 8.48 -5.53 15.40
N ASP A 200 9.02 -6.07 16.47
CA ASP A 200 9.38 -5.31 17.69
C ASP A 200 10.41 -4.23 17.36
N GLY A 201 11.48 -4.62 16.69
CA GLY A 201 12.53 -3.69 16.23
C GLY A 201 12.00 -2.63 15.26
N TYR A 202 11.14 -3.03 14.30
CA TYR A 202 10.50 -2.12 13.37
C TYR A 202 9.63 -1.08 14.10
N THR A 203 8.77 -1.53 15.01
CA THR A 203 7.85 -0.67 15.77
C THR A 203 8.62 0.30 16.67
N THR A 204 9.65 -0.17 17.37
CA THR A 204 10.51 0.66 18.22
C THR A 204 11.22 1.71 17.39
N THR A 205 11.84 1.32 16.27
CA THR A 205 12.55 2.26 15.38
C THR A 205 11.61 3.30 14.77
N TYR A 206 10.41 2.89 14.36
CA TYR A 206 9.38 3.80 13.84
C TYR A 206 8.95 4.82 14.91
N LEU A 207 8.65 4.35 16.13
CA LEU A 207 8.26 5.21 17.23
C LEU A 207 9.38 6.16 17.65
N GLU A 208 10.62 5.69 17.75
CA GLU A 208 11.74 6.49 18.26
C GLU A 208 12.31 7.47 17.24
N ARG A 209 12.38 7.08 15.97
CA ARG A 209 13.02 7.89 14.94
C ARG A 209 12.02 8.70 14.13
N ASP A 210 11.11 8.05 13.46
CA ASP A 210 10.28 8.71 12.47
C ASP A 210 9.25 9.65 13.12
N LEU A 211 8.68 9.27 14.25
CA LEU A 211 7.72 10.11 14.96
C LEU A 211 8.37 11.29 15.68
N ARG A 212 9.58 11.14 16.21
CA ARG A 212 10.32 12.26 16.81
C ARG A 212 10.71 13.31 15.77
N GLU A 213 11.14 12.87 14.58
CA GLU A 213 11.44 13.78 13.47
C GLU A 213 10.20 14.57 13.02
N LEU A 214 9.01 13.97 13.15
CA LEU A 214 7.74 14.65 12.84
C LEU A 214 7.29 15.68 13.89
N ALA A 215 7.97 15.75 15.05
CA ALA A 215 7.71 16.69 16.17
C ALA A 215 6.24 16.79 16.62
N ALA A 216 5.39 15.80 16.26
CA ALA A 216 3.95 15.88 16.39
C ALA A 216 3.40 14.97 17.52
N VAL A 217 4.24 14.17 18.16
CA VAL A 217 3.84 13.22 19.21
C VAL A 217 4.37 13.70 20.55
N ALA A 218 3.46 14.12 21.43
CA ALA A 218 3.79 14.57 22.78
C ALA A 218 4.12 13.39 23.72
N ASP A 219 3.47 12.27 23.54
CA ASP A 219 3.63 11.05 24.34
C ASP A 219 3.67 9.82 23.43
N LEU A 220 4.79 9.11 23.42
CA LEU A 220 4.99 7.90 22.63
C LEU A 220 4.16 6.71 23.13
N GLY A 221 3.89 6.64 24.44
CA GLY A 221 3.04 5.61 25.03
C GLY A 221 1.59 5.75 24.59
N ASP A 222 1.07 6.99 24.53
CA ASP A 222 -0.25 7.29 24.00
C ASP A 222 -0.35 6.91 22.53
N PHE A 223 0.69 7.20 21.75
CA PHE A 223 0.73 6.84 20.34
C PHE A 223 0.77 5.33 20.13
N GLN A 224 1.56 4.61 20.95
CA GLN A 224 1.63 3.15 20.89
C GLN A 224 0.28 2.52 21.25
N ARG A 225 -0.42 3.03 22.29
CA ARG A 225 -1.77 2.58 22.62
C ARG A 225 -2.75 2.80 21.46
N LEU A 226 -2.63 3.93 20.77
CA LEU A 226 -3.45 4.18 19.57
C LEU A 226 -3.14 3.17 18.46
N MET A 227 -1.86 2.87 18.18
CA MET A 227 -1.48 1.87 17.18
C MET A 227 -2.08 0.51 17.49
N GLN A 228 -1.97 0.04 18.75
CA GLN A 228 -2.55 -1.22 19.19
C GLN A 228 -4.08 -1.24 19.02
N ALA A 229 -4.76 -0.19 19.48
CA ALA A 229 -6.21 -0.09 19.37
C ALA A 229 -6.70 0.02 17.92
N ALA A 230 -5.94 0.66 17.04
CA ALA A 230 -6.19 0.71 15.61
C ALA A 230 -5.98 -0.65 14.94
N ALA A 231 -4.96 -1.42 15.36
CA ALA A 231 -4.70 -2.77 14.87
C ALA A 231 -5.84 -3.73 15.19
N LEU A 232 -6.44 -3.62 16.36
CA LEU A 232 -7.62 -4.41 16.76
C LEU A 232 -8.91 -4.06 16.00
N ARG A 233 -8.91 -2.98 15.19
CA ARG A 233 -10.06 -2.47 14.43
C ARG A 233 -9.92 -2.57 12.92
N ILE A 234 -9.06 -3.47 12.45
CA ILE A 234 -8.88 -3.72 11.01
C ILE A 234 -10.23 -4.08 10.36
N GLY A 235 -10.49 -3.54 9.17
CA GLY A 235 -11.69 -3.82 8.39
C GLY A 235 -12.97 -3.17 8.93
N ASN A 236 -12.91 -2.56 10.12
CA ASN A 236 -14.07 -1.91 10.74
C ASN A 236 -14.19 -0.43 10.34
N LEU A 237 -15.41 0.09 10.43
CA LEU A 237 -15.66 1.51 10.30
C LEU A 237 -14.92 2.29 11.40
N LEU A 238 -14.17 3.31 11.01
CA LEU A 238 -13.34 4.09 11.91
C LEU A 238 -14.13 5.11 12.69
N ASN A 239 -14.57 4.78 13.90
CA ASN A 239 -15.16 5.73 14.83
C ASN A 239 -14.07 6.32 15.76
N GLN A 240 -13.57 7.52 15.41
CA GLN A 240 -12.47 8.16 16.15
C GLN A 240 -12.86 8.52 17.59
N SER A 241 -14.13 8.88 17.84
CA SER A 241 -14.61 9.23 19.19
C SER A 241 -14.70 8.00 20.09
N GLU A 242 -15.12 6.86 19.56
CA GLU A 242 -15.13 5.58 20.28
C GLU A 242 -13.71 5.12 20.58
N LEU A 243 -12.83 5.12 19.55
CA LEU A 243 -11.43 4.79 19.71
C LEU A 243 -10.76 5.62 20.80
N GLY A 244 -11.03 6.95 20.82
CA GLY A 244 -10.46 7.84 21.85
C GLY A 244 -10.98 7.55 23.25
N ARG A 245 -12.26 7.19 23.42
CA ARG A 245 -12.81 6.79 24.72
C ARG A 245 -12.15 5.51 25.25
N ASP A 246 -11.95 4.51 24.38
CA ASP A 246 -11.40 3.22 24.76
C ASP A 246 -9.94 3.32 25.26
N ILE A 247 -9.16 4.21 24.66
CA ILE A 247 -7.74 4.41 25.02
C ILE A 247 -7.51 5.66 25.91
N LYS A 248 -8.57 6.32 26.33
CA LYS A 248 -8.55 7.55 27.18
C LYS A 248 -7.75 8.70 26.56
N LEU A 249 -7.90 8.90 25.25
CA LEU A 249 -7.29 10.03 24.52
C LEU A 249 -8.35 11.00 24.00
N PRO A 250 -8.06 12.32 24.02
CA PRO A 250 -8.93 13.32 23.39
C PRO A 250 -9.11 13.06 21.88
N ALA A 251 -10.30 13.26 21.34
CA ALA A 251 -10.62 13.02 19.93
C ALA A 251 -9.68 13.78 18.96
N MET A 252 -9.26 15.00 19.31
CA MET A 252 -8.31 15.78 18.53
C MET A 252 -6.91 15.10 18.46
N THR A 253 -6.47 14.51 19.57
CA THR A 253 -5.21 13.74 19.63
C THR A 253 -5.31 12.48 18.77
N VAL A 254 -6.42 11.74 18.88
CA VAL A 254 -6.70 10.57 18.03
C VAL A 254 -6.67 10.95 16.55
N HIS A 255 -7.37 12.03 16.19
CA HIS A 255 -7.37 12.52 14.80
C HIS A 255 -5.96 12.83 14.29
N ARG A 256 -5.17 13.57 15.08
CA ARG A 256 -3.79 13.91 14.73
C ARG A 256 -2.91 12.66 14.57
N TYR A 257 -3.00 11.71 15.47
CA TYR A 257 -2.20 10.49 15.45
C TYR A 257 -2.58 9.56 14.30
N LEU A 258 -3.87 9.42 14.00
CA LEU A 258 -4.33 8.68 12.82
C LEU A 258 -3.85 9.33 11.51
N ASN A 259 -3.82 10.66 11.44
CA ASN A 259 -3.26 11.37 10.28
C ASN A 259 -1.76 11.10 10.14
N LEU A 260 -1.02 11.03 11.25
CA LEU A 260 0.39 10.66 11.23
C LEU A 260 0.60 9.24 10.72
N LEU A 261 -0.17 8.27 11.22
CA LEU A 261 -0.11 6.88 10.75
C LEU A 261 -0.42 6.79 9.25
N GLU A 262 -1.41 7.50 8.76
CA GLU A 262 -1.76 7.50 7.33
C GLU A 262 -0.68 8.18 6.48
N THR A 263 -0.16 9.33 6.91
CA THR A 263 0.88 10.05 6.18
C THR A 263 2.21 9.30 6.18
N SER A 264 2.49 8.52 7.24
CA SER A 264 3.63 7.61 7.30
C SER A 264 3.39 6.25 6.63
N TYR A 265 2.28 6.12 5.89
CA TYR A 265 1.89 4.90 5.19
C TYR A 265 1.70 3.67 6.08
N GLN A 266 1.50 3.82 7.39
CA GLN A 266 1.24 2.69 8.29
C GLN A 266 -0.19 2.18 8.13
N ILE A 267 -1.14 3.09 7.99
CA ILE A 267 -2.55 2.79 7.77
C ILE A 267 -3.07 3.42 6.49
N VAL A 268 -4.20 2.91 6.03
CA VAL A 268 -4.99 3.49 4.94
C VAL A 268 -6.45 3.55 5.37
N ARG A 269 -7.07 4.69 5.16
CA ARG A 269 -8.51 4.87 5.30
C ARG A 269 -9.17 4.56 3.98
N LEU A 270 -9.96 3.49 3.95
CA LEU A 270 -10.69 3.07 2.76
C LEU A 270 -12.04 3.77 2.73
N GLU A 271 -12.22 4.65 1.76
CA GLU A 271 -13.45 5.41 1.58
C GLU A 271 -14.60 4.56 1.04
N PRO A 272 -15.86 4.88 1.37
CA PRO A 272 -17.00 4.19 0.80
C PRO A 272 -17.21 4.54 -0.68
N TYR A 273 -17.69 3.60 -1.47
CA TYR A 273 -18.14 3.87 -2.83
C TYR A 273 -19.45 4.71 -2.80
N SER A 274 -19.49 5.72 -3.64
CA SER A 274 -20.69 6.48 -3.97
C SER A 274 -20.54 7.09 -5.35
N VAL A 275 -21.59 7.09 -6.16
CA VAL A 275 -21.60 7.76 -7.47
C VAL A 275 -21.29 9.25 -7.29
N ASN A 276 -21.84 9.87 -6.26
CA ASN A 276 -21.49 11.23 -5.89
C ASN A 276 -20.17 11.25 -5.12
N ARG A 277 -19.10 11.67 -5.79
CA ARG A 277 -17.74 11.71 -5.23
C ARG A 277 -17.62 12.58 -3.98
N THR A 278 -18.37 13.66 -3.87
CA THR A 278 -18.38 14.52 -2.67
C THR A 278 -18.95 13.77 -1.47
N LYS A 279 -19.95 12.91 -1.66
CA LYS A 279 -20.51 12.08 -0.59
C LYS A 279 -19.55 10.99 -0.11
N ARG A 280 -18.56 10.60 -0.92
CA ARG A 280 -17.50 9.67 -0.48
C ARG A 280 -16.68 10.29 0.66
N LEU A 281 -16.35 11.56 0.57
CA LEU A 281 -15.44 12.26 1.48
C LEU A 281 -16.02 12.52 2.88
N ILE A 282 -17.32 12.43 3.07
CA ILE A 282 -18.01 12.73 4.34
C ILE A 282 -18.54 11.49 5.08
N LYS A 283 -18.43 10.31 4.49
CA LYS A 283 -18.82 9.05 5.12
C LYS A 283 -17.65 8.43 5.90
N THR A 284 -17.98 7.64 6.91
CA THR A 284 -16.99 6.97 7.75
C THR A 284 -16.14 5.98 6.94
N PRO A 285 -14.80 6.09 6.91
CA PRO A 285 -13.93 5.13 6.22
C PRO A 285 -13.78 3.84 7.03
N LYS A 286 -13.37 2.75 6.36
CA LYS A 286 -12.79 1.57 7.02
C LYS A 286 -11.30 1.75 7.25
N LEU A 287 -10.75 1.08 8.26
CA LEU A 287 -9.33 1.14 8.60
C LEU A 287 -8.60 -0.13 8.19
N TYR A 288 -7.49 0.02 7.47
CA TYR A 288 -6.57 -1.06 7.12
C TYR A 288 -5.13 -0.68 7.40
N TRP A 289 -4.29 -1.68 7.63
CA TRP A 289 -2.85 -1.52 7.76
C TRP A 289 -2.15 -1.80 6.43
N ASN A 290 -0.97 -1.22 6.26
CA ASN A 290 -0.12 -1.43 5.08
C ASN A 290 0.48 -2.84 5.01
N ASP A 291 0.43 -3.57 6.13
CA ASP A 291 0.91 -4.93 6.26
C ASP A 291 0.06 -5.70 7.29
N PRO A 292 -0.47 -6.88 6.94
CA PRO A 292 -1.34 -7.64 7.85
C PRO A 292 -0.58 -8.26 9.02
N ALA A 293 0.70 -8.61 8.87
CA ALA A 293 1.50 -9.17 9.95
C ALA A 293 1.90 -8.11 10.98
N LEU A 294 2.20 -6.88 10.52
CA LEU A 294 2.41 -5.75 11.44
C LEU A 294 1.16 -5.49 12.28
N ALA A 295 -0.02 -5.52 11.66
CA ALA A 295 -1.26 -5.34 12.38
C ALA A 295 -1.55 -6.47 13.37
N LEU A 296 -1.29 -7.71 12.96
CA LEU A 296 -1.40 -8.87 13.85
C LEU A 296 -0.48 -8.73 15.06
N HIS A 297 0.78 -8.35 14.84
CA HIS A 297 1.78 -8.11 15.86
C HIS A 297 1.37 -7.01 16.85
N LEU A 298 0.90 -5.87 16.35
CA LEU A 298 0.46 -4.75 17.20
C LEU A 298 -0.79 -5.04 18.02
N GLY A 299 -1.73 -5.81 17.45
CA GLY A 299 -2.99 -6.15 18.12
C GLY A 299 -2.86 -7.20 19.24
N HIS A 300 -1.77 -7.97 19.27
CA HIS A 300 -1.62 -9.13 20.16
C HIS A 300 -0.25 -9.13 20.85
N SER A 301 -0.03 -8.18 21.75
CA SER A 301 1.23 -8.10 22.51
C SER A 301 1.45 -9.37 23.34
N GLY A 302 2.41 -10.20 22.95
CA GLY A 302 2.97 -11.28 23.77
C GLY A 302 2.31 -12.66 23.69
N SER A 303 1.39 -12.92 22.76
CA SER A 303 0.84 -14.26 22.50
C SER A 303 1.05 -14.70 21.05
N GLU A 304 1.07 -16.01 20.78
CA GLU A 304 0.95 -16.55 19.43
C GLU A 304 -0.44 -16.21 18.90
N ALA A 305 -0.53 -15.10 18.17
CA ALA A 305 -1.78 -14.61 17.64
C ALA A 305 -2.16 -15.36 16.37
N GLU A 306 -3.34 -15.93 16.34
CA GLU A 306 -3.91 -16.51 15.13
C GLU A 306 -4.56 -15.40 14.26
N PRO A 307 -4.25 -15.33 12.96
CA PRO A 307 -4.90 -14.40 12.05
C PRO A 307 -6.40 -14.64 11.97
N SER A 308 -7.19 -13.59 12.10
CA SER A 308 -8.65 -13.60 11.92
C SER A 308 -9.06 -13.31 10.48
N GLY A 309 -10.36 -13.41 10.17
CA GLY A 309 -10.91 -13.02 8.87
C GLY A 309 -10.61 -11.56 8.49
N ALA A 310 -10.57 -10.65 9.47
CA ALA A 310 -10.21 -9.25 9.22
C ALA A 310 -8.75 -9.09 8.78
N HIS A 311 -7.84 -9.91 9.29
CA HIS A 311 -6.45 -9.94 8.84
C HIS A 311 -6.34 -10.51 7.41
N PHE A 312 -7.17 -11.49 7.05
CA PHE A 312 -7.24 -11.99 5.69
C PHE A 312 -7.79 -10.91 4.72
N GLU A 313 -8.83 -10.20 5.12
CA GLU A 313 -9.34 -9.05 4.37
C GLU A 313 -8.24 -7.99 4.17
N ASN A 314 -7.43 -7.71 5.21
CA ASN A 314 -6.29 -6.79 5.10
C ASN A 314 -5.18 -7.31 4.17
N LEU A 315 -4.92 -8.62 4.13
CA LEU A 315 -3.98 -9.22 3.17
C LEU A 315 -4.43 -8.96 1.73
N VAL A 316 -5.72 -9.16 1.44
CA VAL A 316 -6.30 -8.85 0.13
C VAL A 316 -6.22 -7.35 -0.16
N PHE A 317 -6.50 -6.52 0.82
CA PHE A 317 -6.42 -5.07 0.67
C PHE A 317 -5.01 -4.59 0.30
N CYS A 318 -3.95 -5.16 0.89
CA CYS A 318 -2.57 -4.81 0.55
C CYS A 318 -2.24 -5.10 -0.93
N ASP A 319 -2.71 -6.21 -1.48
CA ASP A 319 -2.58 -6.52 -2.92
C ASP A 319 -3.35 -5.51 -3.79
N LEU A 320 -4.59 -5.19 -3.39
CA LEU A 320 -5.42 -4.20 -4.08
C LEU A 320 -4.83 -2.79 -4.05
N LEU A 321 -4.11 -2.41 -2.98
CA LEU A 321 -3.39 -1.13 -2.92
C LEU A 321 -2.28 -1.07 -3.95
N ALA A 322 -1.48 -2.14 -4.05
CA ALA A 322 -0.43 -2.23 -5.04
C ALA A 322 -1.01 -2.18 -6.46
N TRP A 323 -2.06 -2.98 -6.73
CA TRP A 323 -2.79 -2.96 -8.00
C TRP A 323 -3.32 -1.55 -8.35
N ARG A 324 -3.98 -0.88 -7.43
CA ARG A 324 -4.52 0.47 -7.63
C ARG A 324 -3.45 1.46 -8.07
N ASP A 325 -2.29 1.42 -7.41
CA ASP A 325 -1.23 2.42 -7.56
C ASP A 325 -0.33 2.16 -8.78
N MET A 326 -0.46 1.00 -9.47
CA MET A 326 0.20 0.72 -10.76
C MET A 326 -0.48 1.38 -11.96
N HIS A 327 -1.75 1.75 -11.87
CA HIS A 327 -2.53 2.21 -13.02
C HIS A 327 -2.37 3.69 -13.31
N VAL A 328 -2.32 4.01 -14.61
CA VAL A 328 -2.39 5.40 -15.12
C VAL A 328 -3.46 5.47 -16.22
N PRO A 329 -4.57 6.18 -16.02
CA PRO A 329 -4.96 6.85 -14.78
C PRO A 329 -5.21 5.86 -13.63
N ARG A 330 -4.98 6.34 -12.42
CA ARG A 330 -5.08 5.52 -11.20
C ARG A 330 -6.46 4.87 -11.07
N ALA A 331 -6.50 3.58 -10.81
CA ALA A 331 -7.70 2.87 -10.43
C ALA A 331 -8.18 3.28 -9.02
N ALA A 332 -9.42 2.98 -8.67
CA ALA A 332 -9.92 3.21 -7.32
C ALA A 332 -10.27 1.91 -6.61
N VAL A 333 -9.99 1.88 -5.31
CA VAL A 333 -10.46 0.83 -4.39
C VAL A 333 -11.26 1.54 -3.31
N THR A 334 -12.48 1.07 -3.08
CA THR A 334 -13.44 1.59 -2.09
C THR A 334 -14.17 0.41 -1.46
N TYR A 335 -14.96 0.62 -0.41
CA TYR A 335 -15.95 -0.36 0.05
C TYR A 335 -17.36 0.14 -0.27
N TRP A 336 -18.36 -0.74 -0.26
CA TRP A 336 -19.75 -0.32 -0.44
C TRP A 336 -20.62 -0.82 0.71
N ARG A 337 -21.49 0.07 1.23
CA ARG A 337 -22.41 -0.27 2.32
C ARG A 337 -23.68 0.55 2.24
N THR A 338 -24.82 -0.11 2.49
CA THR A 338 -26.15 0.51 2.63
C THR A 338 -26.49 0.79 4.08
N SER A 339 -27.52 1.65 4.29
CA SER A 339 -28.10 1.88 5.62
C SER A 339 -28.79 0.62 6.19
N ALA A 340 -29.23 -0.30 5.32
CA ALA A 340 -29.81 -1.57 5.72
C ALA A 340 -28.78 -2.64 6.13
N GLY A 341 -27.48 -2.32 6.10
CA GLY A 341 -26.40 -3.21 6.54
C GLY A 341 -25.83 -4.12 5.47
N HIS A 342 -26.30 -4.06 4.23
CA HIS A 342 -25.65 -4.76 3.12
C HIS A 342 -24.27 -4.14 2.85
N GLU A 343 -23.26 -4.98 2.67
CA GLU A 343 -21.87 -4.54 2.50
C GLU A 343 -21.16 -5.37 1.42
N VAL A 344 -20.20 -4.74 0.74
CA VAL A 344 -19.20 -5.38 -0.11
C VAL A 344 -17.84 -4.89 0.36
N ASP A 345 -16.93 -5.79 0.69
CA ASP A 345 -15.65 -5.48 1.32
C ASP A 345 -14.83 -4.52 0.45
N PHE A 346 -14.73 -4.80 -0.86
CA PHE A 346 -14.04 -3.92 -1.80
C PHE A 346 -14.82 -3.76 -3.09
N VAL A 347 -14.83 -2.53 -3.59
CA VAL A 347 -15.31 -2.16 -4.93
C VAL A 347 -14.15 -1.58 -5.70
N LEU A 348 -13.72 -2.29 -6.72
CA LEU A 348 -12.67 -1.85 -7.64
C LEU A 348 -13.33 -1.06 -8.76
N GLU A 349 -12.80 0.15 -9.03
CA GLU A 349 -13.24 0.99 -10.15
C GLU A 349 -12.08 1.19 -11.12
N HIS A 350 -12.22 0.66 -12.34
CA HIS A 350 -11.25 0.84 -13.42
C HIS A 350 -11.98 1.08 -14.74
N LYS A 351 -11.55 2.08 -15.52
CA LYS A 351 -12.15 2.45 -16.83
C LYS A 351 -13.68 2.58 -16.78
N ARG A 352 -14.22 3.16 -15.71
CA ARG A 352 -15.68 3.33 -15.44
C ARG A 352 -16.45 2.01 -15.23
N GLN A 353 -15.77 0.91 -15.02
CA GLN A 353 -16.36 -0.38 -14.68
C GLN A 353 -16.11 -0.65 -13.20
N LEU A 354 -17.03 -1.37 -12.58
CA LEU A 354 -16.98 -1.76 -11.19
C LEU A 354 -16.86 -3.29 -11.08
N LEU A 355 -16.06 -3.74 -10.12
CA LEU A 355 -15.95 -5.14 -9.73
C LEU A 355 -16.10 -5.22 -8.21
N GLY A 356 -17.07 -5.98 -7.72
CA GLY A 356 -17.19 -6.26 -6.30
C GLY A 356 -16.23 -7.38 -5.89
N VAL A 357 -15.59 -7.23 -4.72
CA VAL A 357 -14.73 -8.25 -4.12
C VAL A 357 -15.17 -8.47 -2.67
N GLU A 358 -15.41 -9.71 -2.33
CA GLU A 358 -15.79 -10.17 -0.97
C GLU A 358 -14.72 -11.15 -0.48
N VAL A 359 -14.41 -11.14 0.81
CA VAL A 359 -13.38 -12.00 1.41
C VAL A 359 -14.00 -12.88 2.50
N LYS A 360 -13.85 -14.20 2.34
CA LYS A 360 -14.39 -15.19 3.29
C LYS A 360 -13.28 -16.15 3.76
N ALA A 361 -12.97 -16.13 5.05
CA ALA A 361 -11.95 -17.00 5.62
C ALA A 361 -12.30 -18.51 5.50
N GLY A 362 -13.57 -18.83 5.48
CA GLY A 362 -14.07 -20.21 5.33
C GLY A 362 -13.77 -20.81 3.95
N PRO A 363 -13.78 -22.17 3.86
CA PRO A 363 -13.38 -22.86 2.64
C PRO A 363 -14.46 -22.86 1.54
N ARG A 364 -15.73 -22.64 1.89
CA ARG A 364 -16.85 -22.80 0.94
C ARG A 364 -17.95 -21.76 1.18
N PRO A 365 -17.84 -20.56 0.60
CA PRO A 365 -18.89 -19.55 0.63
C PRO A 365 -20.20 -20.06 0.02
N THR A 366 -21.32 -19.51 0.48
CA THR A 366 -22.67 -19.85 0.07
C THR A 366 -23.43 -18.61 -0.40
N MET A 367 -24.65 -18.79 -0.92
CA MET A 367 -25.52 -17.69 -1.32
C MET A 367 -25.85 -16.71 -0.16
N LYS A 368 -25.77 -17.17 1.09
CA LYS A 368 -25.98 -16.31 2.27
C LYS A 368 -24.85 -15.30 2.43
N ASP A 369 -23.64 -15.67 2.03
CA ASP A 369 -22.42 -14.84 2.18
C ASP A 369 -22.35 -13.70 1.16
N VAL A 370 -23.20 -13.71 0.11
CA VAL A 370 -23.16 -12.76 -1.02
C VAL A 370 -24.39 -11.87 -1.14
N GLN A 371 -25.19 -11.74 -0.08
CA GLN A 371 -26.38 -10.88 -0.10
C GLN A 371 -26.03 -9.41 -0.38
N GLY A 372 -24.94 -8.90 0.24
CA GLY A 372 -24.41 -7.56 -0.02
C GLY A 372 -23.98 -7.40 -1.48
N MET A 373 -23.26 -8.39 -2.03
CA MET A 373 -22.82 -8.38 -3.43
C MET A 373 -24.01 -8.36 -4.41
N ARG A 374 -25.06 -9.13 -4.14
CA ARG A 374 -26.29 -9.12 -4.97
C ARG A 374 -26.97 -7.76 -4.94
N ALA A 375 -27.08 -7.14 -3.76
CA ALA A 375 -27.66 -5.81 -3.61
C ALA A 375 -26.82 -4.76 -4.36
N PHE A 376 -25.50 -4.84 -4.28
CA PHE A 376 -24.57 -3.99 -5.04
C PHE A 376 -24.78 -4.14 -6.56
N LEU A 377 -24.83 -5.37 -7.07
CA LEU A 377 -25.04 -5.63 -8.50
C LEU A 377 -26.40 -5.15 -9.00
N ALA A 378 -27.44 -5.23 -8.15
CA ALA A 378 -28.78 -4.70 -8.46
C ALA A 378 -28.79 -3.16 -8.49
N GLU A 379 -28.02 -2.48 -7.62
CA GLU A 379 -27.92 -1.02 -7.60
C GLU A 379 -27.10 -0.47 -8.79
N TYR A 380 -26.12 -1.24 -9.27
CA TYR A 380 -25.22 -0.80 -10.36
C TYR A 380 -25.25 -1.74 -11.59
N PRO A 381 -26.41 -2.05 -12.17
CA PRO A 381 -26.57 -3.11 -13.17
C PRO A 381 -25.79 -2.87 -14.48
N ARG A 382 -25.51 -1.59 -14.80
CA ARG A 382 -24.82 -1.20 -16.05
C ARG A 382 -23.31 -1.06 -15.88
N SER A 383 -22.84 -0.70 -14.70
CA SER A 383 -21.41 -0.44 -14.45
C SER A 383 -20.71 -1.59 -13.73
N ALA A 384 -21.42 -2.36 -12.91
CA ALA A 384 -20.86 -3.50 -12.22
C ALA A 384 -20.78 -4.73 -13.14
N ARG A 385 -19.56 -5.21 -13.36
CA ARG A 385 -19.29 -6.41 -14.17
C ARG A 385 -19.74 -7.68 -13.46
N GLY A 386 -19.61 -7.75 -12.15
CA GLY A 386 -19.94 -8.89 -11.31
C GLY A 386 -19.23 -8.82 -9.97
N GLY A 387 -19.16 -9.96 -9.29
CA GLY A 387 -18.52 -10.12 -8.00
C GLY A 387 -17.58 -11.31 -7.93
N ILE A 388 -16.46 -11.13 -7.23
CA ILE A 388 -15.50 -12.17 -6.90
C ILE A 388 -15.55 -12.41 -5.40
N VAL A 389 -15.73 -13.65 -4.99
CA VAL A 389 -15.63 -14.06 -3.58
C VAL A 389 -14.34 -14.83 -3.39
N LEU A 390 -13.35 -14.20 -2.75
CA LEU A 390 -12.11 -14.85 -2.38
C LEU A 390 -12.32 -15.71 -1.12
N HIS A 391 -11.89 -16.95 -1.13
CA HIS A 391 -12.06 -17.83 0.02
C HIS A 391 -10.84 -18.71 0.31
N GLY A 392 -10.79 -19.26 1.55
CA GLY A 392 -9.68 -20.09 2.02
C GLY A 392 -9.67 -21.54 1.49
N GLY A 393 -10.64 -21.92 0.69
CA GLY A 393 -10.76 -23.28 0.14
C GLY A 393 -10.04 -23.47 -1.20
N ASP A 394 -10.35 -24.57 -1.88
CA ASP A 394 -9.64 -25.02 -3.09
C ASP A 394 -10.47 -24.98 -4.37
N GLU A 395 -11.80 -24.96 -4.28
CA GLU A 395 -12.69 -25.08 -5.42
C GLU A 395 -13.09 -23.71 -5.99
N SER A 396 -13.21 -23.62 -7.32
CA SER A 396 -13.76 -22.45 -8.00
C SER A 396 -15.12 -22.80 -8.60
N TYR A 397 -16.15 -22.03 -8.25
CA TYR A 397 -17.53 -22.30 -8.66
C TYR A 397 -18.38 -21.02 -8.73
N TRP A 398 -19.47 -21.06 -9.46
CA TRP A 398 -20.45 -19.99 -9.51
C TRP A 398 -21.35 -20.02 -8.28
N LEU A 399 -21.50 -18.88 -7.63
CA LEU A 399 -22.51 -18.67 -6.58
C LEU A 399 -23.80 -18.08 -7.15
N ASP A 400 -23.70 -17.25 -8.18
CA ASP A 400 -24.82 -16.66 -8.89
C ASP A 400 -24.37 -16.41 -10.35
N GLU A 401 -25.27 -15.97 -11.24
CA GLU A 401 -24.98 -15.70 -12.66
C GLU A 401 -23.76 -14.77 -12.89
N ARG A 402 -23.51 -13.86 -11.95
CA ARG A 402 -22.44 -12.86 -12.03
C ARG A 402 -21.53 -12.83 -10.79
N ILE A 403 -21.59 -13.87 -9.94
CA ILE A 403 -20.78 -13.96 -8.72
C ILE A 403 -20.04 -15.29 -8.71
N VAL A 404 -18.73 -15.25 -8.72
CA VAL A 404 -17.87 -16.43 -8.69
C VAL A 404 -17.12 -16.52 -7.35
N ALA A 405 -17.11 -17.70 -6.74
CA ALA A 405 -16.26 -18.02 -5.60
C ALA A 405 -14.97 -18.69 -6.10
N VAL A 406 -13.82 -18.18 -5.64
CA VAL A 406 -12.52 -18.65 -6.10
C VAL A 406 -11.51 -18.71 -4.94
N PRO A 407 -10.59 -19.68 -4.95
CA PRO A 407 -9.49 -19.71 -4.00
C PRO A 407 -8.64 -18.45 -4.12
N TRP A 408 -8.40 -17.78 -3.00
CA TRP A 408 -7.64 -16.53 -2.95
C TRP A 408 -6.24 -16.68 -3.56
N TRP A 409 -5.58 -17.82 -3.32
CA TRP A 409 -4.22 -18.08 -3.77
C TRP A 409 -4.07 -18.27 -5.29
N ARG A 410 -5.17 -18.49 -6.02
CA ARG A 410 -5.17 -18.46 -7.48
C ARG A 410 -5.25 -17.05 -8.05
N VAL A 411 -5.86 -16.14 -7.30
CA VAL A 411 -6.01 -14.74 -7.74
C VAL A 411 -4.77 -13.91 -7.38
N MET A 412 -4.26 -14.11 -6.15
CA MET A 412 -3.16 -13.31 -5.58
C MET A 412 -1.83 -14.06 -5.57
#